data_005970614e43a83ac11cd87321156ab9
#
_entry.id   005970614e43a83ac11cd87321156ab9
#
_cell.length_a   1.000
_cell.length_b   1.000
_cell.length_c   1.000
_cell.angle_alpha   90.00
_cell.angle_beta   90.00
_cell.angle_gamma   90.00
#
_symmetry.space_group_name_H-M   'P 1'
#
loop_
_entity.id
_entity.type
_entity.pdbx_description
1 polymer ?
#
loop_
_entity_poly.entity_id
_entity_poly.type
_entity_poly.pdbx_seq_one_letter_code
_entity_poly.pdbx_strand_id
1 'polypeptide(L)'
;MQYSVKRWRDMPFVGLAVHGKQHQRTYQRERMRQRVFWSEDIGVDLGTANVLVFVKGKGIVLREPSVIAIQKDSGKIIAVGEEARRMLGRTPGSIVAIRPLRDGVIADYDVTERMLRYFLEKSVGRHLFFRPRVMVCIPSGVTSVEERAAHQAAIEAGARQAFLIEEPLAAALGAGIDVSEVSGSMVIDVGGGTTDIAILSLGGIVTSKSLRVGGDKFDEAIIRYVRKEYNLMIGERTAEELKISIGTAFPKGKKDPNEGMDVRGRDLISGLPKTVVVTSVAVAQALQEPLEQMMAAVKEVLERTPPELSADIFDKGIVLTGGGVLLHGFDMLLQERTNLSVHIADDPISCVALGTGKALGMLNILQNAQSVSVRRTL
;
A
#
# COMPACT_ATOMS: atom_id res chain seq x y z
N MET A 1 38.74 -11.14 63.21
CA MET A 1 39.44 -9.84 62.97
C MET A 1 38.33 -8.91 62.45
N GLN A 2 37.90 -7.98 63.30
CA GLN A 2 36.93 -6.94 63.03
C GLN A 2 37.58 -5.80 62.27
N TYR A 3 37.02 -5.31 61.18
CA TYR A 3 37.35 -3.99 60.66
C TYR A 3 36.06 -3.16 60.61
N SER A 4 36.13 -2.02 61.31
CA SER A 4 35.10 -1.06 61.62
C SER A 4 34.74 -0.18 60.42
N VAL A 5 33.43 0.04 60.27
CA VAL A 5 32.85 1.04 59.37
C VAL A 5 33.02 2.44 59.97
N LYS A 6 33.81 3.31 59.34
CA LYS A 6 33.82 4.75 59.66
C LYS A 6 32.79 5.51 58.83
N ARG A 7 31.90 6.17 59.58
CA ARG A 7 30.84 7.09 59.18
C ARG A 7 31.44 8.34 58.53
N TRP A 8 31.01 8.67 57.31
CA TRP A 8 31.23 9.99 56.70
C TRP A 8 30.03 10.86 57.02
N ARG A 9 30.08 11.62 58.09
CA ARG A 9 29.31 12.84 58.39
C ARG A 9 30.28 13.89 58.80
N ASP A 10 30.10 15.11 58.25
CA ASP A 10 30.79 16.36 58.51
C ASP A 10 31.89 16.76 57.51
N MET A 11 31.40 17.23 56.32
CA MET A 11 32.11 18.25 55.54
C MET A 11 31.12 19.29 55.04
N PRO A 12 31.41 20.61 55.10
CA PRO A 12 30.47 21.66 54.78
C PRO A 12 30.28 21.80 53.26
N PHE A 13 29.03 21.91 52.87
CA PHE A 13 28.61 22.24 51.51
C PHE A 13 28.89 23.72 51.24
N VAL A 14 29.93 24.03 50.46
CA VAL A 14 30.11 25.36 49.87
C VAL A 14 30.33 25.20 48.36
N GLY A 15 29.39 25.72 47.57
CA GLY A 15 29.63 26.21 46.22
C GLY A 15 29.62 25.25 45.06
N LEU A 16 28.44 24.83 44.58
CA LEU A 16 28.27 24.27 43.21
C LEU A 16 26.89 24.64 42.62
N ALA A 17 26.46 25.88 42.71
CA ALA A 17 25.18 26.36 42.15
C ALA A 17 25.30 27.02 40.76
N VAL A 18 26.50 27.08 40.15
CA VAL A 18 26.72 27.82 38.88
C VAL A 18 26.88 26.88 37.67
N HIS A 19 27.26 25.63 37.86
CA HIS A 19 27.50 24.68 36.73
C HIS A 19 26.23 24.00 36.20
N GLY A 20 25.15 23.92 36.98
CA GLY A 20 23.90 23.25 36.56
C GLY A 20 23.11 23.97 35.46
N LYS A 21 23.15 25.30 35.43
CA LYS A 21 22.40 26.07 34.42
C LYS A 21 23.10 26.12 33.05
N GLN A 22 24.40 26.00 33.00
CA GLN A 22 25.14 25.90 31.73
C GLN A 22 25.00 24.55 31.09
N HIS A 23 25.04 23.47 31.84
CA HIS A 23 24.82 22.11 31.32
C HIS A 23 23.37 21.88 30.82
N GLN A 24 22.37 22.42 31.53
CA GLN A 24 20.98 22.38 31.06
C GLN A 24 20.76 23.21 29.79
N ARG A 25 21.42 24.38 29.67
CA ARG A 25 21.34 25.20 28.45
C ARG A 25 22.07 24.55 27.26
N THR A 26 23.16 23.85 27.49
CA THR A 26 23.91 23.13 26.45
C THR A 26 23.10 21.90 26.02
N TYR A 27 22.51 21.15 26.95
CA TYR A 27 21.66 20.00 26.65
C TYR A 27 20.35 20.40 25.94
N GLN A 28 19.76 21.54 26.31
CA GLN A 28 18.61 22.08 25.61
C GLN A 28 18.97 22.67 24.23
N ARG A 29 20.16 23.26 24.07
CA ARG A 29 20.68 23.72 22.78
C ARG A 29 21.06 22.54 21.87
N GLU A 30 21.61 21.47 22.39
CA GLU A 30 21.87 20.26 21.63
C GLU A 30 20.57 19.54 21.24
N ARG A 31 19.56 19.46 22.13
CA ARG A 31 18.20 18.99 21.78
C ARG A 31 17.51 19.88 20.77
N MET A 32 17.66 21.21 20.84
CA MET A 32 17.14 22.13 19.84
C MET A 32 17.95 22.05 18.52
N ARG A 33 19.28 21.90 18.56
CA ARG A 33 20.11 21.66 17.38
C ARG A 33 19.78 20.31 16.74
N GLN A 34 19.51 19.26 17.49
CA GLN A 34 19.02 17.98 16.97
C GLN A 34 17.61 18.10 16.36
N ARG A 35 16.72 18.95 16.90
CA ARG A 35 15.41 19.25 16.31
C ARG A 35 15.48 20.06 15.00
N VAL A 36 16.53 20.83 14.79
CA VAL A 36 16.66 21.77 13.66
C VAL A 36 17.21 21.09 12.39
N PHE A 37 17.71 19.83 12.47
CA PHE A 37 18.31 19.11 11.32
C PHE A 37 17.58 17.84 10.89
N TRP A 38 16.33 17.59 11.35
CA TRP A 38 15.62 16.36 11.00
C TRP A 38 14.64 16.63 9.86
N SER A 39 15.09 16.37 8.65
CA SER A 39 14.21 16.08 7.53
C SER A 39 13.35 14.87 7.89
N GLU A 40 12.01 15.01 7.81
CA GLU A 40 11.11 13.89 8.07
C GLU A 40 11.35 12.79 7.02
N ASP A 41 11.29 11.52 7.46
CA ASP A 41 11.31 10.36 6.61
C ASP A 41 9.86 9.96 6.35
N ILE A 42 9.47 9.91 5.09
CA ILE A 42 8.10 9.65 4.65
C ILE A 42 8.08 8.42 3.75
N GLY A 43 7.27 7.44 4.10
CA GLY A 43 6.90 6.34 3.23
C GLY A 43 5.58 6.64 2.53
N VAL A 44 5.52 6.40 1.23
CA VAL A 44 4.30 6.59 0.43
C VAL A 44 3.99 5.30 -0.30
N ASP A 45 2.86 4.73 0.03
CA ASP A 45 2.20 3.73 -0.80
C ASP A 45 1.34 4.48 -1.83
N LEU A 46 1.81 4.52 -3.08
CA LEU A 46 1.16 5.22 -4.18
C LEU A 46 0.29 4.24 -4.98
N GLY A 47 -0.71 3.67 -4.33
CA GLY A 47 -1.56 2.63 -4.91
C GLY A 47 -2.61 3.16 -5.90
N THR A 48 -3.07 2.28 -6.80
CA THR A 48 -4.12 2.60 -7.79
C THR A 48 -5.45 3.01 -7.14
N ALA A 49 -5.84 2.33 -6.06
CA ALA A 49 -7.11 2.60 -5.37
C ALA A 49 -6.96 3.63 -4.25
N ASN A 50 -5.90 3.54 -3.45
CA ASN A 50 -5.66 4.40 -2.29
C ASN A 50 -4.20 4.81 -2.22
N VAL A 51 -3.97 6.02 -1.68
CA VAL A 51 -2.64 6.48 -1.25
C VAL A 51 -2.58 6.43 0.26
N LEU A 52 -1.54 5.79 0.80
CA LEU A 52 -1.22 5.82 2.23
C LEU A 52 0.11 6.52 2.45
N VAL A 53 0.17 7.36 3.49
CA VAL A 53 1.39 8.07 3.86
C VAL A 53 1.77 7.72 5.29
N PHE A 54 2.96 7.19 5.43
CA PHE A 54 3.62 6.93 6.71
C PHE A 54 4.63 8.03 7.00
N VAL A 55 4.65 8.52 8.23
CA VAL A 55 5.66 9.48 8.71
C VAL A 55 6.41 8.85 9.88
N LYS A 56 7.73 8.84 9.81
CA LYS A 56 8.58 8.26 10.87
C LYS A 56 8.29 8.89 12.22
N GLY A 57 8.01 8.05 13.22
CA GLY A 57 7.64 8.46 14.57
C GLY A 57 6.17 8.86 14.77
N LYS A 58 5.37 8.91 13.69
CA LYS A 58 3.93 9.22 13.77
C LYS A 58 3.06 8.06 13.27
N GLY A 59 3.63 7.11 12.52
CA GLY A 59 2.88 6.01 11.88
C GLY A 59 2.18 6.45 10.59
N ILE A 60 1.11 5.77 10.20
CA ILE A 60 0.28 6.15 9.05
C ILE A 60 -0.54 7.38 9.42
N VAL A 61 -0.28 8.50 8.75
CA VAL A 61 -0.90 9.80 9.00
C VAL A 61 -1.96 10.17 7.97
N LEU A 62 -2.00 9.45 6.83
CA LEU A 62 -2.96 9.69 5.77
C LEU A 62 -3.34 8.37 5.09
N ARG A 63 -4.64 8.23 4.83
CA ARG A 63 -5.22 7.17 4.01
C ARG A 63 -6.34 7.81 3.19
N GLU A 64 -6.14 7.95 1.89
CA GLU A 64 -7.07 8.63 0.99
C GLU A 64 -7.18 7.88 -0.34
N PRO A 65 -8.36 7.88 -0.98
CA PRO A 65 -8.48 7.37 -2.34
C PRO A 65 -7.58 8.08 -3.35
N SER A 66 -7.04 7.35 -4.30
CA SER A 66 -6.21 7.86 -5.41
C SER A 66 -7.09 8.51 -6.49
N VAL A 67 -7.86 9.53 -6.07
CA VAL A 67 -8.81 10.24 -6.96
C VAL A 67 -8.60 11.73 -6.84
N ILE A 68 -8.68 12.42 -7.96
CA ILE A 68 -8.61 13.88 -8.04
C ILE A 68 -9.73 14.41 -8.96
N ALA A 69 -10.37 15.50 -8.56
CA ALA A 69 -11.33 16.22 -9.38
C ALA A 69 -10.72 17.54 -9.83
N ILE A 70 -10.73 17.78 -11.14
CA ILE A 70 -10.16 18.97 -11.77
C ILE A 70 -11.19 19.66 -12.67
N GLN A 71 -11.09 20.97 -12.76
CA GLN A 71 -11.82 21.77 -13.74
C GLN A 71 -11.12 21.66 -15.10
N LYS A 72 -11.82 21.24 -16.14
CA LYS A 72 -11.23 20.94 -17.46
C LYS A 72 -10.53 22.13 -18.09
N ASP A 73 -11.14 23.31 -18.03
CA ASP A 73 -10.66 24.50 -18.76
C ASP A 73 -9.42 25.12 -18.12
N SER A 74 -9.33 25.08 -16.79
CA SER A 74 -8.25 25.73 -16.04
C SER A 74 -7.24 24.75 -15.44
N GLY A 75 -7.52 23.45 -15.46
CA GLY A 75 -6.73 22.44 -14.74
C GLY A 75 -6.73 22.61 -13.22
N LYS A 76 -7.60 23.49 -12.67
CA LYS A 76 -7.65 23.74 -11.23
C LYS A 76 -8.16 22.52 -10.46
N ILE A 77 -7.46 22.15 -9.39
CA ILE A 77 -7.90 21.12 -8.46
C ILE A 77 -9.14 21.59 -7.71
N ILE A 78 -10.21 20.80 -7.77
CA ILE A 78 -11.47 21.01 -7.06
C ILE A 78 -11.51 20.22 -5.77
N ALA A 79 -11.12 18.93 -5.83
CA ALA A 79 -11.10 18.03 -4.70
C ALA A 79 -10.03 16.94 -4.89
N VAL A 80 -9.57 16.32 -3.80
CA VAL A 80 -8.62 15.21 -3.78
C VAL A 80 -9.09 14.19 -2.75
N GLY A 81 -8.82 12.92 -2.99
CA GLY A 81 -9.12 11.83 -2.06
C GLY A 81 -10.62 11.52 -1.98
N GLU A 82 -11.13 11.32 -0.77
CA GLU A 82 -12.51 10.91 -0.53
C GLU A 82 -13.54 11.89 -1.10
N GLU A 83 -13.24 13.19 -1.06
CA GLU A 83 -14.11 14.22 -1.62
C GLU A 83 -14.24 14.07 -3.15
N ALA A 84 -13.11 13.84 -3.82
CA ALA A 84 -13.09 13.58 -5.27
C ALA A 84 -13.74 12.24 -5.63
N ARG A 85 -13.56 11.20 -4.81
CA ARG A 85 -14.20 9.88 -5.00
C ARG A 85 -15.72 9.98 -5.05
N ARG A 86 -16.33 10.81 -4.20
CA ARG A 86 -17.79 11.05 -4.22
C ARG A 86 -18.28 11.68 -5.51
N MET A 87 -17.39 12.32 -6.25
CA MET A 87 -17.68 12.98 -7.51
C MET A 87 -17.57 12.06 -8.73
N LEU A 88 -16.96 10.87 -8.60
CA LEU A 88 -16.84 9.91 -9.70
C LEU A 88 -18.21 9.56 -10.29
N GLY A 89 -18.32 9.70 -11.62
CA GLY A 89 -19.57 9.42 -12.36
C GLY A 89 -20.73 10.40 -12.11
N ARG A 90 -20.48 11.52 -11.38
CA ARG A 90 -21.52 12.49 -10.98
C ARG A 90 -21.17 13.94 -11.32
N THR A 91 -20.08 14.18 -12.04
CA THR A 91 -19.59 15.52 -12.37
C THR A 91 -20.32 16.12 -13.59
N PRO A 92 -20.59 17.44 -13.58
CA PRO A 92 -21.00 18.14 -14.79
C PRO A 92 -19.86 18.15 -15.82
N GLY A 93 -20.18 18.46 -17.08
CA GLY A 93 -19.21 18.40 -18.18
C GLY A 93 -17.93 19.25 -18.02
N SER A 94 -17.98 20.29 -17.20
CA SER A 94 -16.84 21.19 -16.88
C SER A 94 -15.87 20.65 -15.83
N ILE A 95 -16.25 19.60 -15.09
CA ILE A 95 -15.42 18.95 -14.05
C ILE A 95 -15.19 17.51 -14.44
N VAL A 96 -13.96 17.03 -14.22
CA VAL A 96 -13.65 15.61 -14.38
C VAL A 96 -13.02 15.09 -13.08
N ALA A 97 -13.59 13.98 -12.57
CA ALA A 97 -12.97 13.22 -11.48
C ALA A 97 -12.28 11.99 -12.09
N ILE A 98 -10.99 11.85 -11.86
CA ILE A 98 -10.14 10.81 -12.46
C ILE A 98 -9.26 10.11 -11.43
N ARG A 99 -8.86 8.88 -11.76
CA ARG A 99 -7.79 8.15 -11.09
C ARG A 99 -6.53 8.30 -11.91
N PRO A 100 -5.51 9.03 -11.43
CA PRO A 100 -4.28 9.28 -12.19
C PRO A 100 -3.33 8.09 -12.23
N LEU A 101 -3.60 7.06 -11.43
CA LEU A 101 -2.88 5.79 -11.41
C LEU A 101 -3.80 4.69 -11.94
N ARG A 102 -3.25 3.82 -12.78
CA ARG A 102 -3.94 2.64 -13.33
C ARG A 102 -2.99 1.47 -13.37
N ASP A 103 -3.51 0.29 -13.05
CA ASP A 103 -2.73 -0.95 -13.13
C ASP A 103 -1.34 -0.83 -12.47
N GLY A 104 -1.28 -0.15 -11.31
CA GLY A 104 -0.07 0.06 -10.51
C GLY A 104 0.90 1.13 -11.02
N VAL A 105 0.60 1.82 -12.14
CA VAL A 105 1.51 2.80 -12.74
C VAL A 105 0.86 4.17 -12.96
N ILE A 106 1.71 5.18 -13.15
CA ILE A 106 1.29 6.56 -13.43
C ILE A 106 0.71 6.62 -14.84
N ALA A 107 -0.61 6.87 -14.95
CA ALA A 107 -1.31 7.06 -16.21
C ALA A 107 -1.37 8.54 -16.62
N ASP A 108 -1.38 9.45 -15.65
CA ASP A 108 -1.32 10.89 -15.86
C ASP A 108 -0.28 11.51 -14.91
N TYR A 109 0.85 11.93 -15.48
CA TYR A 109 1.99 12.39 -14.70
C TYR A 109 1.70 13.70 -13.95
N ASP A 110 1.18 14.71 -14.63
CA ASP A 110 0.96 16.04 -14.06
C ASP A 110 -0.07 15.99 -12.92
N VAL A 111 -1.10 15.19 -13.11
CA VAL A 111 -2.16 15.00 -12.11
C VAL A 111 -1.63 14.18 -10.92
N THR A 112 -0.81 13.14 -11.16
CA THR A 112 -0.18 12.36 -10.09
C THR A 112 0.77 13.21 -9.25
N GLU A 113 1.62 14.02 -9.88
CA GLU A 113 2.55 14.93 -9.18
C GLU A 113 1.77 15.89 -8.26
N ARG A 114 0.71 16.52 -8.77
CA ARG A 114 -0.13 17.44 -7.98
C ARG A 114 -0.83 16.73 -6.83
N MET A 115 -1.34 15.53 -7.05
CA MET A 115 -1.96 14.71 -6.02
C MET A 115 -0.97 14.32 -4.94
N LEU A 116 0.24 13.87 -5.32
CA LEU A 116 1.30 13.52 -4.40
C LEU A 116 1.77 14.72 -3.58
N ARG A 117 1.95 15.87 -4.21
CA ARG A 117 2.27 17.15 -3.54
C ARG A 117 1.23 17.49 -2.48
N TYR A 118 -0.06 17.41 -2.84
CA TYR A 118 -1.15 17.67 -1.91
C TYR A 118 -1.09 16.73 -0.69
N PHE A 119 -0.83 15.44 -0.90
CA PHE A 119 -0.76 14.47 0.19
C PHE A 119 0.48 14.66 1.06
N LEU A 120 1.63 15.00 0.49
CA LEU A 120 2.83 15.33 1.24
C LEU A 120 2.62 16.59 2.10
N GLU A 121 2.07 17.67 1.54
CA GLU A 121 1.74 18.90 2.27
C GLU A 121 0.73 18.65 3.39
N LYS A 122 -0.29 17.84 3.15
CA LYS A 122 -1.30 17.46 4.15
C LYS A 122 -0.71 16.64 5.31
N SER A 123 0.29 15.80 5.01
CA SER A 123 0.91 14.87 5.99
C SER A 123 1.91 15.56 6.92
N VAL A 124 2.70 16.52 6.43
CA VAL A 124 3.77 17.19 7.21
C VAL A 124 3.53 18.67 7.45
N GLY A 125 2.45 19.23 6.89
CA GLY A 125 2.12 20.65 6.96
C GLY A 125 2.90 21.49 5.93
N ARG A 126 2.43 22.73 5.69
CA ARG A 126 3.01 23.65 4.70
C ARG A 126 4.39 24.22 5.06
N HIS A 127 4.98 23.84 6.19
CA HIS A 127 6.27 24.38 6.64
C HIS A 127 7.44 23.65 5.98
N LEU A 128 7.57 23.80 4.66
CA LEU A 128 8.59 23.21 3.78
C LEU A 128 10.00 23.84 3.92
N PHE A 129 10.39 24.29 5.10
CA PHE A 129 11.80 24.69 5.30
C PHE A 129 12.75 23.47 5.24
N PHE A 130 12.23 22.25 5.45
CA PHE A 130 13.01 21.01 5.39
C PHE A 130 12.27 19.98 4.53
N ARG A 131 12.67 19.87 3.27
CA ARG A 131 12.13 18.85 2.34
C ARG A 131 12.40 17.44 2.85
N PRO A 132 11.39 16.55 2.86
CA PRO A 132 11.53 15.19 3.37
C PRO A 132 12.37 14.28 2.47
N ARG A 133 12.87 13.16 3.03
CA ARG A 133 13.22 11.99 2.24
C ARG A 133 11.96 11.16 2.05
N VAL A 134 11.70 10.75 0.82
CA VAL A 134 10.48 10.01 0.49
C VAL A 134 10.85 8.65 -0.09
N MET A 135 10.28 7.59 0.45
CA MET A 135 10.29 6.24 -0.14
C MET A 135 8.94 6.00 -0.82
N VAL A 136 8.94 5.66 -2.09
CA VAL A 136 7.73 5.33 -2.86
C VAL A 136 7.80 3.86 -3.25
N CYS A 137 6.70 3.12 -3.07
CA CYS A 137 6.61 1.76 -3.59
C CYS A 137 6.24 1.78 -5.09
N ILE A 138 6.68 0.75 -5.77
CA ILE A 138 6.38 0.47 -7.18
C ILE A 138 6.10 -1.03 -7.34
N PRO A 139 5.22 -1.45 -8.26
CA PRO A 139 5.01 -2.87 -8.56
C PRO A 139 6.29 -3.54 -9.04
N SER A 140 6.40 -4.84 -8.83
CA SER A 140 7.50 -5.62 -9.39
C SER A 140 7.44 -5.66 -10.93
N GLY A 141 8.62 -5.56 -11.56
CA GLY A 141 8.71 -5.67 -13.01
C GLY A 141 8.23 -4.46 -13.80
N VAL A 142 8.12 -3.28 -13.17
CA VAL A 142 7.89 -2.02 -13.89
C VAL A 142 9.02 -1.70 -14.84
N THR A 143 8.72 -0.99 -15.92
CA THR A 143 9.73 -0.52 -16.88
C THR A 143 10.60 0.58 -16.29
N SER A 144 11.80 0.77 -16.83
CA SER A 144 12.69 1.87 -16.41
C SER A 144 12.09 3.26 -16.64
N VAL A 145 11.09 3.40 -17.52
CA VAL A 145 10.35 4.64 -17.75
C VAL A 145 9.35 4.89 -16.63
N GLU A 146 8.59 3.86 -16.24
CA GLU A 146 7.63 3.92 -15.13
C GLU A 146 8.35 4.18 -13.79
N GLU A 147 9.48 3.50 -13.54
CA GLU A 147 10.35 3.73 -12.38
C GLU A 147 10.84 5.20 -12.34
N ARG A 148 11.30 5.73 -13.47
CA ARG A 148 11.75 7.12 -13.58
C ARG A 148 10.61 8.10 -13.32
N ALA A 149 9.43 7.83 -13.85
CA ALA A 149 8.25 8.66 -13.64
C ALA A 149 7.87 8.74 -12.15
N ALA A 150 7.83 7.61 -11.44
CA ALA A 150 7.53 7.57 -10.01
C ALA A 150 8.58 8.35 -9.18
N HIS A 151 9.88 8.16 -9.47
CA HIS A 151 10.95 8.89 -8.82
C HIS A 151 10.84 10.40 -9.06
N GLN A 152 10.67 10.83 -10.30
CA GLN A 152 10.59 12.24 -10.67
C GLN A 152 9.35 12.91 -10.07
N ALA A 153 8.19 12.24 -10.09
CA ALA A 153 6.97 12.74 -9.46
C ALA A 153 7.16 13.01 -7.96
N ALA A 154 7.89 12.15 -7.24
CA ALA A 154 8.20 12.36 -5.83
C ALA A 154 9.13 13.57 -5.61
N ILE A 155 10.15 13.76 -6.45
CA ILE A 155 11.04 14.92 -6.37
C ILE A 155 10.28 16.22 -6.66
N GLU A 156 9.48 16.27 -7.72
CA GLU A 156 8.71 17.46 -8.11
C GLU A 156 7.59 17.76 -7.11
N ALA A 157 7.01 16.74 -6.49
CA ALA A 157 6.06 16.89 -5.39
C ALA A 157 6.67 17.51 -4.11
N GLY A 158 8.01 17.63 -4.03
CA GLY A 158 8.71 18.35 -2.96
C GLY A 158 9.68 17.51 -2.12
N ALA A 159 9.94 16.24 -2.47
CA ALA A 159 10.96 15.45 -1.80
C ALA A 159 12.36 16.05 -2.02
N ARG A 160 13.21 16.01 -0.97
CA ARG A 160 14.65 16.31 -1.11
C ARG A 160 15.40 15.17 -1.78
N GLN A 161 15.00 13.94 -1.44
CA GLN A 161 15.51 12.71 -2.00
C GLN A 161 14.33 11.74 -2.13
N ALA A 162 14.26 11.06 -3.25
CA ALA A 162 13.30 9.99 -3.48
C ALA A 162 14.03 8.65 -3.58
N PHE A 163 13.43 7.64 -3.04
CA PHE A 163 13.86 6.24 -3.10
C PHE A 163 12.71 5.40 -3.60
N LEU A 164 12.99 4.35 -4.31
CA LEU A 164 11.99 3.41 -4.78
C LEU A 164 12.24 2.03 -4.17
N ILE A 165 11.17 1.35 -3.83
CA ILE A 165 11.16 -0.03 -3.31
C ILE A 165 10.05 -0.81 -4.00
N GLU A 166 10.27 -2.08 -4.31
CA GLU A 166 9.22 -2.92 -4.88
C GLU A 166 8.14 -3.25 -3.84
N GLU A 167 6.87 -3.23 -4.26
CA GLU A 167 5.69 -3.45 -3.41
C GLU A 167 5.79 -4.72 -2.56
N PRO A 168 6.13 -5.91 -3.10
CA PRO A 168 6.17 -7.12 -2.28
C PRO A 168 7.26 -7.09 -1.20
N LEU A 169 8.39 -6.42 -1.43
CA LEU A 169 9.41 -6.25 -0.41
C LEU A 169 8.93 -5.28 0.69
N ALA A 170 8.29 -4.17 0.30
CA ALA A 170 7.67 -3.26 1.26
C ALA A 170 6.55 -3.98 2.05
N ALA A 171 5.70 -4.74 1.37
CA ALA A 171 4.64 -5.53 1.99
C ALA A 171 5.17 -6.50 3.05
N ALA A 172 6.25 -7.23 2.73
CA ALA A 172 6.91 -8.15 3.67
C ALA A 172 7.45 -7.44 4.91
N LEU A 173 8.19 -6.33 4.71
CA LEU A 173 8.69 -5.50 5.80
C LEU A 173 7.54 -4.97 6.67
N GLY A 174 6.44 -4.53 6.04
CA GLY A 174 5.25 -4.05 6.72
C GLY A 174 4.57 -5.13 7.55
N ALA A 175 4.40 -6.32 6.99
CA ALA A 175 3.84 -7.49 7.66
C ALA A 175 4.73 -8.04 8.80
N GLY A 176 5.94 -7.50 8.98
CA GLY A 176 6.85 -7.93 10.06
C GLY A 176 7.72 -9.14 9.71
N ILE A 177 7.80 -9.52 8.45
CA ILE A 177 8.70 -10.59 8.00
C ILE A 177 10.15 -10.08 8.10
N ASP A 178 11.02 -10.87 8.71
CA ASP A 178 12.46 -10.61 8.69
C ASP A 178 13.05 -11.06 7.34
N VAL A 179 13.09 -10.09 6.41
CA VAL A 179 13.60 -10.35 5.06
C VAL A 179 15.13 -10.58 5.02
N SER A 180 15.86 -10.30 6.11
CA SER A 180 17.31 -10.48 6.18
C SER A 180 17.74 -11.92 6.43
N GLU A 181 16.83 -12.79 6.82
CA GLU A 181 17.10 -14.21 7.05
C GLU A 181 17.56 -14.95 5.77
N VAL A 182 18.38 -15.98 5.96
CA VAL A 182 18.79 -16.93 4.91
C VAL A 182 17.70 -17.98 4.73
N SER A 183 16.47 -17.55 4.49
CA SER A 183 15.29 -18.44 4.43
C SER A 183 14.25 -17.82 3.52
N GLY A 184 13.58 -18.67 2.73
CA GLY A 184 12.52 -18.25 1.82
C GLY A 184 11.27 -17.76 2.55
N SER A 185 10.73 -16.63 2.11
CA SER A 185 9.42 -16.13 2.54
C SER A 185 8.60 -15.74 1.31
N MET A 186 7.36 -16.21 1.23
CA MET A 186 6.46 -15.87 0.14
C MET A 186 5.43 -14.83 0.56
N VAL A 187 5.34 -13.77 -0.22
CA VAL A 187 4.36 -12.69 -0.03
C VAL A 187 3.54 -12.52 -1.29
N ILE A 188 2.24 -12.33 -1.10
CA ILE A 188 1.29 -11.96 -2.16
C ILE A 188 0.59 -10.69 -1.71
N ASP A 189 0.84 -9.60 -2.42
CA ASP A 189 0.16 -8.32 -2.22
C ASP A 189 -0.91 -8.12 -3.28
N VAL A 190 -2.17 -8.01 -2.86
CA VAL A 190 -3.31 -7.80 -3.76
C VAL A 190 -3.83 -6.38 -3.56
N GLY A 191 -3.37 -5.49 -4.42
CA GLY A 191 -3.78 -4.08 -4.44
C GLY A 191 -5.09 -3.83 -5.19
N GLY A 192 -5.35 -2.56 -5.50
CA GLY A 192 -6.47 -2.16 -6.36
C GLY A 192 -6.21 -2.49 -7.83
N GLY A 193 -5.03 -2.15 -8.34
CA GLY A 193 -4.66 -2.31 -9.75
C GLY A 193 -3.82 -3.54 -10.06
N THR A 194 -3.03 -4.01 -9.09
CA THR A 194 -2.03 -5.08 -9.26
C THR A 194 -2.16 -6.18 -8.22
N THR A 195 -1.58 -7.32 -8.56
CA THR A 195 -1.21 -8.39 -7.62
C THR A 195 0.26 -8.68 -7.80
N ASP A 196 1.03 -8.46 -6.74
CA ASP A 196 2.46 -8.66 -6.69
C ASP A 196 2.79 -9.90 -5.85
N ILE A 197 3.44 -10.87 -6.48
CA ILE A 197 3.79 -12.16 -5.89
C ILE A 197 5.30 -12.24 -5.86
N ALA A 198 5.90 -12.49 -4.70
CA ALA A 198 7.35 -12.60 -4.60
C ALA A 198 7.81 -13.62 -3.56
N ILE A 199 8.95 -14.24 -3.86
CA ILE A 199 9.77 -15.00 -2.93
C ILE A 199 10.95 -14.13 -2.53
N LEU A 200 11.13 -13.96 -1.23
CA LEU A 200 12.13 -13.09 -0.62
C LEU A 200 13.13 -13.93 0.18
N SER A 201 14.41 -13.56 0.13
CA SER A 201 15.48 -14.11 0.96
C SER A 201 16.66 -13.13 0.99
N LEU A 202 17.40 -13.06 2.10
CA LEU A 202 18.61 -12.23 2.24
C LEU A 202 18.43 -10.75 1.86
N GLY A 203 17.28 -10.19 2.17
CA GLY A 203 16.95 -8.78 1.90
C GLY A 203 16.59 -8.47 0.44
N GLY A 204 16.52 -9.48 -0.42
CA GLY A 204 16.23 -9.32 -1.85
C GLY A 204 15.06 -10.17 -2.34
N ILE A 205 14.61 -9.87 -3.56
CA ILE A 205 13.61 -10.64 -4.29
C ILE A 205 14.35 -11.71 -5.11
N VAL A 206 14.03 -12.99 -4.85
CA VAL A 206 14.61 -14.12 -5.57
C VAL A 206 13.85 -14.40 -6.87
N THR A 207 12.53 -14.40 -6.79
CA THR A 207 11.64 -14.49 -7.94
C THR A 207 10.38 -13.70 -7.65
N SER A 208 9.83 -13.06 -8.67
CA SER A 208 8.59 -12.33 -8.55
C SER A 208 7.77 -12.37 -9.83
N LYS A 209 6.50 -12.05 -9.69
CA LYS A 209 5.58 -11.78 -10.78
C LYS A 209 4.58 -10.73 -10.36
N SER A 210 4.42 -9.70 -11.18
CA SER A 210 3.36 -8.71 -11.06
C SER A 210 2.30 -8.95 -12.12
N LEU A 211 1.04 -8.85 -11.72
CA LEU A 211 -0.13 -8.95 -12.59
C LEU A 211 -0.91 -7.65 -12.52
N ARG A 212 -1.40 -7.18 -13.65
CA ARG A 212 -2.35 -6.06 -13.71
C ARG A 212 -3.78 -6.54 -13.46
N VAL A 213 -3.94 -7.32 -12.38
CA VAL A 213 -5.20 -7.85 -11.87
C VAL A 213 -5.25 -7.57 -10.38
N GLY A 214 -6.25 -6.85 -9.94
CA GLY A 214 -6.48 -6.47 -8.55
C GLY A 214 -7.95 -6.16 -8.31
N GLY A 215 -8.25 -5.40 -7.27
CA GLY A 215 -9.63 -5.05 -6.88
C GLY A 215 -10.44 -4.39 -7.98
N ASP A 216 -9.82 -3.55 -8.82
CA ASP A 216 -10.48 -2.85 -9.93
C ASP A 216 -10.92 -3.86 -11.03
N LYS A 217 -10.11 -4.90 -11.28
CA LYS A 217 -10.48 -5.97 -12.22
C LYS A 217 -11.62 -6.84 -11.70
N PHE A 218 -11.71 -7.00 -10.39
CA PHE A 218 -12.87 -7.64 -9.76
C PHE A 218 -14.14 -6.81 -10.01
N ASP A 219 -14.08 -5.49 -9.82
CA ASP A 219 -15.21 -4.59 -10.05
C ASP A 219 -15.62 -4.57 -11.53
N GLU A 220 -14.66 -4.50 -12.46
CA GLU A 220 -14.91 -4.61 -13.89
C GLU A 220 -15.58 -5.94 -14.27
N ALA A 221 -15.14 -7.05 -13.68
CA ALA A 221 -15.73 -8.37 -13.92
C ALA A 221 -17.18 -8.44 -13.43
N ILE A 222 -17.47 -7.88 -12.25
CA ILE A 222 -18.83 -7.77 -11.71
C ILE A 222 -19.71 -6.91 -12.62
N ILE A 223 -19.22 -5.75 -13.08
CA ILE A 223 -19.95 -4.87 -14.01
C ILE A 223 -20.30 -5.62 -15.30
N ARG A 224 -19.32 -6.33 -15.90
CA ARG A 224 -19.53 -7.14 -17.12
C ARG A 224 -20.57 -8.23 -16.90
N TYR A 225 -20.49 -8.93 -15.77
CA TYR A 225 -21.41 -10.01 -15.43
C TYR A 225 -22.84 -9.49 -15.23
N VAL A 226 -23.01 -8.45 -14.42
CA VAL A 226 -24.34 -7.85 -14.17
C VAL A 226 -24.95 -7.30 -15.46
N ARG A 227 -24.14 -6.69 -16.32
CA ARG A 227 -24.58 -6.23 -17.64
C ARG A 227 -25.08 -7.39 -18.51
N LYS A 228 -24.36 -8.50 -18.53
CA LYS A 228 -24.66 -9.66 -19.38
C LYS A 228 -25.87 -10.44 -18.87
N GLU A 229 -25.92 -10.77 -17.60
CA GLU A 229 -26.92 -11.69 -17.04
C GLU A 229 -28.22 -10.99 -16.65
N TYR A 230 -28.15 -9.70 -16.23
CA TYR A 230 -29.32 -8.94 -15.74
C TYR A 230 -29.77 -7.82 -16.70
N ASN A 231 -29.05 -7.58 -17.81
CA ASN A 231 -29.24 -6.44 -18.70
C ASN A 231 -29.23 -5.10 -17.94
N LEU A 232 -28.43 -4.99 -16.88
CA LEU A 232 -28.39 -3.83 -16.01
C LEU A 232 -27.01 -3.17 -16.08
N MET A 233 -26.97 -1.86 -16.33
CA MET A 233 -25.77 -1.06 -16.27
C MET A 233 -25.61 -0.48 -14.87
N ILE A 234 -24.52 -0.85 -14.21
CA ILE A 234 -24.11 -0.35 -12.89
C ILE A 234 -22.78 0.39 -12.97
N GLY A 235 -22.49 1.24 -11.98
CA GLY A 235 -21.22 1.95 -11.87
C GLY A 235 -20.20 1.19 -11.02
N GLU A 236 -18.92 1.63 -11.07
CA GLU A 236 -17.80 1.06 -10.33
C GLU A 236 -18.10 0.98 -8.82
N ARG A 237 -18.66 2.03 -8.23
CA ARG A 237 -19.00 2.06 -6.82
C ARG A 237 -19.97 0.94 -6.42
N THR A 238 -21.00 0.70 -7.23
CA THR A 238 -21.97 -0.37 -6.96
C THR A 238 -21.34 -1.75 -7.08
N ALA A 239 -20.41 -1.93 -8.02
CA ALA A 239 -19.67 -3.17 -8.17
C ALA A 239 -18.74 -3.40 -6.97
N GLU A 240 -18.04 -2.36 -6.49
CA GLU A 240 -17.22 -2.40 -5.28
C GLU A 240 -18.07 -2.75 -4.04
N GLU A 241 -19.27 -2.15 -3.91
CA GLU A 241 -20.20 -2.46 -2.84
C GLU A 241 -20.65 -3.93 -2.87
N LEU A 242 -20.95 -4.48 -4.07
CA LEU A 242 -21.27 -5.91 -4.27
C LEU A 242 -20.10 -6.80 -3.87
N LYS A 243 -18.89 -6.48 -4.34
CA LYS A 243 -17.67 -7.21 -4.01
C LYS A 243 -17.44 -7.31 -2.50
N ILE A 244 -17.55 -6.17 -1.80
CA ILE A 244 -17.26 -6.08 -0.36
C ILE A 244 -18.37 -6.75 0.46
N SER A 245 -19.65 -6.55 0.08
CA SER A 245 -20.77 -7.00 0.90
C SER A 245 -21.06 -8.50 0.75
N ILE A 246 -21.09 -9.01 -0.47
CA ILE A 246 -21.51 -10.39 -0.75
C ILE A 246 -20.51 -11.18 -1.62
N GLY A 247 -19.41 -10.56 -2.08
CA GLY A 247 -18.39 -11.22 -2.89
C GLY A 247 -17.69 -12.36 -2.14
N THR A 248 -17.32 -13.40 -2.87
CA THR A 248 -16.53 -14.51 -2.32
C THR A 248 -15.66 -15.13 -3.41
N ALA A 249 -14.42 -15.44 -3.07
CA ALA A 249 -13.52 -16.25 -3.88
C ALA A 249 -13.74 -17.75 -3.67
N PHE A 250 -14.38 -18.15 -2.56
CA PHE A 250 -14.58 -19.54 -2.16
C PHE A 250 -16.01 -19.81 -1.72
N PRO A 251 -16.96 -20.03 -2.66
CA PRO A 251 -18.38 -20.18 -2.33
C PRO A 251 -18.68 -21.33 -1.36
N LYS A 252 -17.91 -22.42 -1.41
CA LYS A 252 -18.06 -23.57 -0.50
C LYS A 252 -17.87 -23.20 0.98
N GLY A 253 -17.10 -22.16 1.28
CA GLY A 253 -16.83 -21.69 2.63
C GLY A 253 -17.86 -20.68 3.17
N LYS A 254 -18.84 -20.26 2.38
CA LYS A 254 -19.82 -19.27 2.76
C LYS A 254 -21.06 -19.92 3.42
N LYS A 255 -21.53 -19.35 4.54
CA LYS A 255 -22.70 -19.88 5.29
C LYS A 255 -23.98 -19.81 4.46
N ASP A 256 -24.18 -18.73 3.71
CA ASP A 256 -25.33 -18.54 2.81
C ASP A 256 -24.83 -18.13 1.42
N PRO A 257 -24.65 -19.11 0.50
CA PRO A 257 -24.25 -18.82 -0.87
C PRO A 257 -25.34 -18.08 -1.66
N ASN A 258 -26.60 -18.09 -1.24
CA ASN A 258 -27.71 -17.39 -1.87
C ASN A 258 -27.97 -16.00 -1.26
N GLU A 259 -27.16 -15.56 -0.32
CA GLU A 259 -27.23 -14.18 0.17
C GLU A 259 -27.25 -13.20 -1.01
N GLY A 260 -28.25 -12.32 -1.04
CA GLY A 260 -28.50 -11.40 -2.14
C GLY A 260 -28.46 -9.95 -1.69
N MET A 261 -28.14 -9.07 -2.63
CA MET A 261 -28.13 -7.62 -2.46
C MET A 261 -28.97 -6.95 -3.56
N ASP A 262 -29.81 -6.00 -3.17
CA ASP A 262 -30.55 -5.14 -4.09
C ASP A 262 -29.61 -4.17 -4.82
N VAL A 263 -29.57 -4.26 -6.14
CA VAL A 263 -28.72 -3.46 -7.01
C VAL A 263 -29.56 -2.59 -7.92
N ARG A 264 -29.28 -1.29 -7.89
CA ARG A 264 -29.94 -0.30 -8.74
C ARG A 264 -29.05 0.12 -9.90
N GLY A 265 -29.61 0.16 -11.08
CA GLY A 265 -28.90 0.57 -12.28
C GLY A 265 -29.86 1.02 -13.39
N ARG A 266 -29.31 1.20 -14.58
CA ARG A 266 -30.10 1.51 -15.78
C ARG A 266 -30.33 0.21 -16.57
N ASP A 267 -31.56 -0.15 -16.75
CA ASP A 267 -31.96 -1.26 -17.63
C ASP A 267 -31.56 -0.95 -19.08
N LEU A 268 -30.87 -1.88 -19.72
CA LEU A 268 -30.31 -1.68 -21.06
C LEU A 268 -31.36 -1.84 -22.17
N ILE A 269 -32.52 -2.44 -21.85
CA ILE A 269 -33.60 -2.67 -22.81
C ILE A 269 -34.53 -1.45 -22.82
N SER A 270 -35.01 -1.04 -21.64
CA SER A 270 -35.99 0.07 -21.52
C SER A 270 -35.31 1.44 -21.36
N GLY A 271 -34.04 1.50 -20.97
CA GLY A 271 -33.36 2.75 -20.64
C GLY A 271 -33.70 3.32 -19.26
N LEU A 272 -34.66 2.72 -18.54
CA LEU A 272 -35.19 3.21 -17.27
C LEU A 272 -34.41 2.68 -16.06
N PRO A 273 -34.48 3.35 -14.89
CA PRO A 273 -33.99 2.82 -13.65
C PRO A 273 -34.68 1.49 -13.29
N LYS A 274 -33.88 0.51 -12.86
CA LYS A 274 -34.33 -0.82 -12.46
C LYS A 274 -33.56 -1.32 -11.25
N THR A 275 -34.21 -2.12 -10.42
CA THR A 275 -33.60 -2.83 -9.29
C THR A 275 -33.63 -4.33 -9.57
N VAL A 276 -32.52 -5.02 -9.31
CA VAL A 276 -32.41 -6.47 -9.38
C VAL A 276 -31.72 -6.99 -8.12
N VAL A 277 -31.98 -8.24 -7.74
CA VAL A 277 -31.25 -8.93 -6.69
C VAL A 277 -30.06 -9.64 -7.32
N VAL A 278 -28.84 -9.34 -6.89
CA VAL A 278 -27.62 -10.04 -7.26
C VAL A 278 -27.19 -10.90 -6.10
N THR A 279 -26.91 -12.19 -6.35
CA THR A 279 -26.53 -13.15 -5.30
C THR A 279 -25.01 -13.27 -5.16
N SER A 280 -24.55 -13.77 -4.02
CA SER A 280 -23.14 -14.10 -3.76
C SER A 280 -22.58 -15.08 -4.79
N VAL A 281 -23.37 -16.09 -5.19
CA VAL A 281 -22.99 -17.04 -6.25
C VAL A 281 -22.77 -16.33 -7.58
N ALA A 282 -23.63 -15.37 -7.94
CA ALA A 282 -23.47 -14.59 -9.16
C ALA A 282 -22.18 -13.75 -9.13
N VAL A 283 -21.86 -13.14 -7.99
CA VAL A 283 -20.59 -12.41 -7.82
C VAL A 283 -19.39 -13.36 -7.90
N ALA A 284 -19.45 -14.53 -7.26
CA ALA A 284 -18.39 -15.53 -7.35
C ALA A 284 -18.14 -16.00 -8.79
N GLN A 285 -19.20 -16.20 -9.57
CA GLN A 285 -19.08 -16.54 -11.00
C GLN A 285 -18.42 -15.40 -11.80
N ALA A 286 -18.76 -14.16 -11.51
CA ALA A 286 -18.12 -13.01 -12.14
C ALA A 286 -16.62 -12.93 -11.84
N LEU A 287 -16.20 -13.30 -10.64
CA LEU A 287 -14.81 -13.23 -10.17
C LEU A 287 -13.95 -14.42 -10.63
N GLN A 288 -14.52 -15.45 -11.21
CA GLN A 288 -13.79 -16.67 -11.57
C GLN A 288 -12.58 -16.39 -12.47
N GLU A 289 -12.76 -15.60 -13.55
CA GLU A 289 -11.70 -15.32 -14.51
C GLU A 289 -10.49 -14.59 -13.87
N PRO A 290 -10.65 -13.45 -13.17
CA PRO A 290 -9.51 -12.78 -12.55
C PRO A 290 -8.87 -13.61 -11.44
N LEU A 291 -9.61 -14.40 -10.67
CA LEU A 291 -9.06 -15.29 -9.65
C LEU A 291 -8.22 -16.41 -10.27
N GLU A 292 -8.65 -17.03 -11.37
CA GLU A 292 -7.86 -18.06 -12.06
C GLU A 292 -6.55 -17.48 -12.62
N GLN A 293 -6.55 -16.24 -13.13
CA GLN A 293 -5.32 -15.56 -13.56
C GLN A 293 -4.33 -15.38 -12.39
N MET A 294 -4.82 -15.01 -11.21
CA MET A 294 -4.00 -14.89 -10.01
C MET A 294 -3.43 -16.27 -9.58
N MET A 295 -4.27 -17.31 -9.54
CA MET A 295 -3.82 -18.66 -9.17
C MET A 295 -2.77 -19.21 -10.13
N ALA A 296 -2.91 -18.96 -11.42
CA ALA A 296 -1.92 -19.34 -12.43
C ALA A 296 -0.56 -18.63 -12.19
N ALA A 297 -0.59 -17.36 -11.84
CA ALA A 297 0.64 -16.61 -11.53
C ALA A 297 1.32 -17.08 -10.24
N VAL A 298 0.55 -17.39 -9.20
CA VAL A 298 1.09 -17.97 -7.96
C VAL A 298 1.81 -19.29 -8.26
N LYS A 299 1.18 -20.15 -9.04
CA LYS A 299 1.77 -21.44 -9.45
C LYS A 299 3.07 -21.22 -10.24
N GLU A 300 3.10 -20.28 -11.19
CA GLU A 300 4.30 -19.96 -11.97
C GLU A 300 5.46 -19.50 -11.10
N VAL A 301 5.20 -18.66 -10.08
CA VAL A 301 6.25 -18.21 -9.14
C VAL A 301 6.77 -19.39 -8.32
N LEU A 302 5.90 -20.26 -7.80
CA LEU A 302 6.30 -21.45 -7.06
C LEU A 302 7.13 -22.43 -7.92
N GLU A 303 6.75 -22.64 -9.18
CA GLU A 303 7.49 -23.49 -10.13
C GLU A 303 8.91 -22.98 -10.44
N ARG A 304 9.11 -21.66 -10.36
CA ARG A 304 10.41 -21.00 -10.60
C ARG A 304 11.25 -20.86 -9.34
N THR A 305 10.70 -21.23 -8.18
CA THR A 305 11.38 -21.09 -6.88
C THR A 305 12.42 -22.18 -6.70
N PRO A 306 13.66 -21.85 -6.26
CA PRO A 306 14.67 -22.84 -5.91
C PRO A 306 14.16 -23.83 -4.85
N PRO A 307 14.56 -25.13 -4.94
CA PRO A 307 14.04 -26.19 -4.07
C PRO A 307 14.20 -25.91 -2.56
N GLU A 308 15.32 -25.33 -2.14
CA GLU A 308 15.59 -24.99 -0.73
C GLU A 308 14.60 -23.95 -0.21
N LEU A 309 14.33 -22.91 -1.01
CA LEU A 309 13.35 -21.89 -0.64
C LEU A 309 11.92 -22.41 -0.71
N SER A 310 11.63 -23.38 -1.60
CA SER A 310 10.33 -24.03 -1.65
C SER A 310 10.05 -24.84 -0.38
N ALA A 311 11.07 -25.49 0.20
CA ALA A 311 10.96 -26.14 1.50
C ALA A 311 10.66 -25.15 2.62
N ASP A 312 11.34 -24.01 2.65
CA ASP A 312 11.07 -22.95 3.63
C ASP A 312 9.62 -22.43 3.53
N ILE A 313 9.11 -22.24 2.30
CA ILE A 313 7.75 -21.77 2.06
C ILE A 313 6.72 -22.83 2.49
N PHE A 314 7.02 -24.11 2.33
CA PHE A 314 6.16 -25.19 2.82
C PHE A 314 5.97 -25.11 4.34
N ASP A 315 7.03 -24.79 5.08
CA ASP A 315 7.01 -24.69 6.54
C ASP A 315 6.38 -23.35 7.01
N LYS A 316 6.73 -22.22 6.37
CA LYS A 316 6.31 -20.87 6.77
C LYS A 316 4.94 -20.47 6.21
N GLY A 317 4.55 -21.03 5.07
CA GLY A 317 3.33 -20.64 4.35
C GLY A 317 3.48 -19.36 3.53
N ILE A 318 2.33 -18.85 3.08
CA ILE A 318 2.18 -17.64 2.26
C ILE A 318 1.61 -16.53 3.12
N VAL A 319 2.19 -15.35 3.07
CA VAL A 319 1.68 -14.14 3.73
C VAL A 319 0.93 -13.28 2.71
N LEU A 320 -0.31 -12.95 3.03
CA LEU A 320 -1.21 -12.12 2.21
C LEU A 320 -1.27 -10.69 2.72
N THR A 321 -1.12 -9.74 1.81
CA THR A 321 -1.21 -8.29 2.05
C THR A 321 -2.06 -7.60 0.99
N GLY A 322 -2.35 -6.31 1.20
CA GLY A 322 -3.21 -5.53 0.31
C GLY A 322 -4.70 -5.69 0.58
N GLY A 323 -5.48 -4.76 0.04
CA GLY A 323 -6.94 -4.72 0.29
C GLY A 323 -7.72 -5.82 -0.41
N GLY A 324 -7.20 -6.35 -1.53
CA GLY A 324 -7.87 -7.38 -2.32
C GLY A 324 -7.96 -8.73 -1.61
N VAL A 325 -7.03 -9.04 -0.68
CA VAL A 325 -7.03 -10.27 0.10
C VAL A 325 -8.19 -10.36 1.11
N LEU A 326 -8.85 -9.24 1.36
CA LEU A 326 -10.06 -9.18 2.21
C LEU A 326 -11.31 -9.72 1.52
N LEU A 327 -11.23 -10.05 0.22
CA LEU A 327 -12.30 -10.78 -0.45
C LEU A 327 -12.52 -12.11 0.27
N HIS A 328 -13.77 -12.34 0.73
CA HIS A 328 -14.10 -13.53 1.51
C HIS A 328 -13.61 -14.81 0.84
N GLY A 329 -12.90 -15.66 1.59
CA GLY A 329 -12.41 -16.96 1.14
C GLY A 329 -11.26 -16.92 0.11
N PHE A 330 -10.59 -15.78 -0.07
CA PHE A 330 -9.41 -15.71 -0.93
C PHE A 330 -8.25 -16.56 -0.39
N ASP A 331 -8.03 -16.52 0.92
CA ASP A 331 -7.08 -17.37 1.64
C ASP A 331 -7.42 -18.87 1.50
N MET A 332 -8.71 -19.22 1.63
CA MET A 332 -9.19 -20.59 1.47
C MET A 332 -8.98 -21.12 0.05
N LEU A 333 -9.27 -20.28 -0.97
CA LEU A 333 -9.02 -20.62 -2.36
C LEU A 333 -7.54 -20.87 -2.61
N LEU A 334 -6.68 -20.01 -2.10
CA LEU A 334 -5.24 -20.13 -2.27
C LEU A 334 -4.70 -21.39 -1.58
N GLN A 335 -5.17 -21.68 -0.35
CA GLN A 335 -4.83 -22.88 0.38
C GLN A 335 -5.28 -24.16 -0.37
N GLU A 336 -6.51 -24.17 -0.91
CA GLU A 336 -7.00 -25.31 -1.73
C GLU A 336 -6.14 -25.53 -2.98
N ARG A 337 -5.69 -24.44 -3.64
CA ARG A 337 -4.94 -24.51 -4.90
C ARG A 337 -3.46 -24.83 -4.73
N THR A 338 -2.84 -24.42 -3.62
CA THR A 338 -1.39 -24.57 -3.39
C THR A 338 -1.05 -25.67 -2.40
N ASN A 339 -1.99 -26.07 -1.56
CA ASN A 339 -1.80 -26.96 -0.41
C ASN A 339 -0.76 -26.41 0.61
N LEU A 340 -0.58 -25.09 0.65
CA LEU A 340 0.27 -24.38 1.59
C LEU A 340 -0.57 -23.65 2.65
N SER A 341 0.01 -23.44 3.83
CA SER A 341 -0.60 -22.55 4.84
C SER A 341 -0.68 -21.14 4.31
N VAL A 342 -1.79 -20.43 4.59
CA VAL A 342 -2.01 -19.06 4.13
C VAL A 342 -2.38 -18.18 5.31
N HIS A 343 -1.70 -17.05 5.45
CA HIS A 343 -1.87 -16.13 6.56
C HIS A 343 -2.13 -14.72 6.04
N ILE A 344 -3.25 -14.12 6.42
CA ILE A 344 -3.52 -12.71 6.13
C ILE A 344 -2.84 -11.88 7.22
N ALA A 345 -2.08 -10.85 6.83
CA ALA A 345 -1.47 -9.91 7.76
C ALA A 345 -2.53 -9.18 8.61
N ASP A 346 -2.19 -8.78 9.83
CA ASP A 346 -3.15 -8.15 10.77
C ASP A 346 -3.84 -6.89 10.20
N ASP A 347 -3.09 -6.01 9.52
CA ASP A 347 -3.63 -4.86 8.76
C ASP A 347 -3.07 -4.91 7.32
N PRO A 348 -3.65 -5.77 6.46
CA PRO A 348 -3.08 -6.04 5.15
C PRO A 348 -3.05 -4.79 4.26
N ILE A 349 -3.98 -3.85 4.43
CA ILE A 349 -4.04 -2.61 3.65
C ILE A 349 -2.86 -1.69 3.96
N SER A 350 -2.34 -1.75 5.18
CA SER A 350 -1.29 -0.84 5.64
C SER A 350 0.13 -1.38 5.46
N CYS A 351 0.29 -2.66 5.11
CA CYS A 351 1.61 -3.32 5.08
C CYS A 351 2.60 -2.59 4.17
N VAL A 352 2.22 -2.25 2.95
CA VAL A 352 3.11 -1.55 2.00
C VAL A 352 3.57 -0.21 2.58
N ALA A 353 2.64 0.61 3.08
CA ALA A 353 2.96 1.92 3.65
C ALA A 353 3.86 1.82 4.91
N LEU A 354 3.60 0.85 5.79
CA LEU A 354 4.44 0.59 6.97
C LEU A 354 5.84 0.13 6.54
N GLY A 355 5.91 -0.72 5.52
CA GLY A 355 7.16 -1.25 4.99
C GLY A 355 8.01 -0.19 4.32
N THR A 356 7.44 0.74 3.54
CA THR A 356 8.18 1.89 2.99
C THR A 356 8.82 2.73 4.09
N GLY A 357 8.10 2.93 5.20
CA GLY A 357 8.63 3.62 6.37
C GLY A 357 9.78 2.89 7.06
N LYS A 358 9.66 1.56 7.22
CA LYS A 358 10.72 0.71 7.79
C LYS A 358 11.95 0.67 6.86
N ALA A 359 11.74 0.58 5.55
CA ALA A 359 12.81 0.55 4.55
C ALA A 359 13.71 1.78 4.59
N LEU A 360 13.17 2.98 4.87
CA LEU A 360 13.97 4.19 5.08
C LEU A 360 14.96 4.08 6.25
N GLY A 361 14.63 3.30 7.27
CA GLY A 361 15.56 2.97 8.36
C GLY A 361 16.62 1.94 8.02
N MET A 362 16.40 1.15 6.98
CA MET A 362 17.24 0.02 6.55
C MET A 362 17.97 0.28 5.22
N LEU A 363 18.01 1.53 4.75
CA LEU A 363 18.55 1.90 3.43
C LEU A 363 19.91 1.28 3.11
N ASN A 364 20.85 1.28 4.06
CA ASN A 364 22.20 0.72 3.85
C ASN A 364 22.16 -0.79 3.56
N ILE A 365 21.28 -1.53 4.24
CA ILE A 365 21.13 -2.98 4.05
C ILE A 365 20.50 -3.26 2.70
N LEU A 366 19.41 -2.58 2.40
CA LEU A 366 18.63 -2.78 1.18
C LEU A 366 19.37 -2.32 -0.08
N GLN A 367 20.19 -1.27 0.02
CA GLN A 367 21.06 -0.85 -1.09
C GLN A 367 22.17 -1.87 -1.38
N ASN A 368 22.74 -2.49 -0.35
CA ASN A 368 23.73 -3.56 -0.55
C ASN A 368 23.11 -4.79 -1.22
N ALA A 369 21.86 -5.09 -0.92
CA ALA A 369 21.09 -6.15 -1.59
C ALA A 369 20.52 -5.72 -2.98
N GLN A 370 20.82 -4.51 -3.45
CA GLN A 370 20.28 -3.90 -4.69
C GLN A 370 18.73 -3.82 -4.72
N SER A 371 18.10 -3.89 -3.56
CA SER A 371 16.63 -3.96 -3.42
C SER A 371 15.96 -2.59 -3.32
N VAL A 372 16.74 -1.51 -3.28
CA VAL A 372 16.27 -0.11 -3.29
C VAL A 372 17.04 0.68 -4.32
N SER A 373 16.32 1.29 -5.25
CA SER A 373 16.87 2.16 -6.27
C SER A 373 17.06 3.57 -5.73
N VAL A 374 18.28 4.10 -5.83
CA VAL A 374 18.63 5.49 -5.52
C VAL A 374 19.10 6.16 -6.80
N ARG A 375 18.23 6.88 -7.48
CA ARG A 375 18.66 7.73 -8.57
C ARG A 375 19.13 9.07 -8.01
N ARG A 376 20.43 9.37 -8.18
CA ARG A 376 20.95 10.70 -7.92
C ARG A 376 20.48 11.62 -9.04
N THR A 377 19.77 12.70 -8.69
CA THR A 377 19.57 13.83 -9.60
C THR A 377 20.95 14.37 -9.99
N LEU A 378 21.30 14.29 -11.26
CA LEU A 378 22.49 14.93 -11.83
C LEU A 378 22.30 16.44 -11.82
#